data_0c8db88b48da96035bbd3d9759a2e9f7
#
_entry.id   0c8db88b48da96035bbd3d9759a2e9f7
#
_cell.length_a   1.000
_cell.length_b   1.000
_cell.length_c   1.000
_cell.angle_alpha   90.00
_cell.angle_beta   90.00
_cell.angle_gamma   90.00
#
_symmetry.space_group_name_H-M   'P 1'
#
loop_
_entity.id
_entity.type
_entity.pdbx_description
1 polymer ?
#
loop_
_entity_poly.entity_id
_entity_poly.type
_entity_poly.pdbx_seq_one_letter_code
_entity_poly.pdbx_strand_id
1 'polypeptide(L)'
;VGRLDLNTEGLLLFTNSGELANKLMHPRFGLEREYAVRVLGHLSNIEKAKLLEGVQLDDGPARFGSLEDGGGEGANCWYRVTIQEGRNREVRRMFEAVGHAVSRLIRIRYGKMLLPRGLKRGECMELDAADTEQLIRSAGLGRVLGKTSGARPAKTTSSAARSPRSGAST
;
A
#
# COMPACT_ATOMS: atom_id res chain seq x y z
N VAL A 1 6.97 -0.28 -2.87
CA VAL A 1 6.32 -1.54 -2.53
C VAL A 1 5.49 -2.00 -3.71
N GLY A 2 5.90 -3.10 -4.35
CA GLY A 2 5.28 -3.57 -5.57
C GLY A 2 5.47 -2.62 -6.75
N ARG A 3 4.57 -2.68 -7.69
CA ARG A 3 4.62 -1.89 -8.92
C ARG A 3 3.22 -1.59 -9.44
N LEU A 4 3.12 -0.54 -10.23
CA LEU A 4 1.97 -0.26 -11.08
C LEU A 4 2.40 -0.47 -12.54
N ASP A 5 1.51 -0.98 -13.36
CA ASP A 5 1.73 -1.06 -14.80
C ASP A 5 1.72 0.35 -15.43
N LEU A 6 2.30 0.46 -16.62
CA LEU A 6 2.43 1.75 -17.31
C LEU A 6 1.10 2.53 -17.43
N ASN A 7 0.00 1.82 -17.62
CA ASN A 7 -1.34 2.39 -17.78
C ASN A 7 -2.25 2.19 -16.56
N THR A 8 -1.66 1.91 -15.39
CA THR A 8 -2.36 1.83 -14.10
C THR A 8 -1.98 3.02 -13.25
N GLU A 9 -2.97 3.66 -12.67
CA GLU A 9 -2.82 4.84 -11.81
C GLU A 9 -3.02 4.47 -10.34
N GLY A 10 -2.79 5.45 -9.46
CA GLY A 10 -3.19 5.38 -8.08
C GLY A 10 -2.05 5.22 -7.10
N LEU A 11 -2.35 4.60 -5.97
CA LEU A 11 -1.47 4.50 -4.82
C LEU A 11 -0.28 3.58 -5.07
N LEU A 12 0.91 4.12 -4.89
CA LEU A 12 2.16 3.36 -4.82
C LEU A 12 2.89 3.74 -3.53
N LEU A 13 3.21 2.75 -2.72
CA LEU A 13 3.92 2.94 -1.46
C LEU A 13 5.42 2.86 -1.67
N PHE A 14 6.16 3.77 -1.03
CA PHE A 14 7.63 3.77 -1.02
C PHE A 14 8.13 3.65 0.40
N THR A 15 9.19 2.90 0.61
CA THR A 15 9.85 2.77 1.90
C THR A 15 11.34 2.53 1.71
N ASN A 16 12.15 2.99 2.65
CA ASN A 16 13.57 2.65 2.72
C ASN A 16 13.83 1.37 3.55
N SER A 17 12.79 0.76 4.12
CA SER A 17 12.88 -0.51 4.82
C SER A 17 12.57 -1.67 3.86
N GLY A 18 13.59 -2.41 3.45
CA GLY A 18 13.43 -3.60 2.62
C GLY A 18 12.62 -4.69 3.30
N GLU A 19 12.75 -4.83 4.62
CA GLU A 19 11.95 -5.77 5.42
C GLU A 19 10.46 -5.44 5.36
N LEU A 20 10.10 -4.17 5.55
CA LEU A 20 8.70 -3.73 5.45
C LEU A 20 8.15 -3.95 4.05
N ALA A 21 8.89 -3.56 3.00
CA ALA A 21 8.50 -3.75 1.62
C ALA A 21 8.24 -5.23 1.31
N ASN A 22 9.14 -6.11 1.72
CA ASN A 22 9.04 -7.54 1.50
C ASN A 22 7.81 -8.15 2.20
N LYS A 23 7.56 -7.75 3.45
CA LYS A 23 6.40 -8.19 4.23
C LYS A 23 5.08 -7.73 3.62
N LEU A 24 5.00 -6.49 3.17
CA LEU A 24 3.81 -5.94 2.52
C LEU A 24 3.49 -6.63 1.19
N MET A 25 4.51 -7.07 0.45
CA MET A 25 4.35 -7.73 -0.84
C MET A 25 4.16 -9.24 -0.74
N HIS A 26 4.55 -9.86 0.39
CA HIS A 26 4.58 -11.30 0.48
C HIS A 26 3.18 -11.91 0.43
N PRO A 27 2.93 -12.91 -0.44
CA PRO A 27 1.60 -13.52 -0.62
C PRO A 27 1.01 -14.11 0.67
N ARG A 28 1.86 -14.54 1.61
CA ARG A 28 1.44 -15.09 2.90
C ARG A 28 0.56 -14.12 3.71
N PHE A 29 0.80 -12.83 3.59
CA PHE A 29 0.05 -11.82 4.34
C PHE A 29 -1.20 -11.36 3.60
N GLY A 30 -1.32 -11.65 2.31
CA GLY A 30 -2.53 -11.49 1.52
C GLY A 30 -3.18 -10.11 1.67
N LEU A 31 -2.37 -9.04 1.70
CA LEU A 31 -2.91 -7.69 1.85
C LEU A 31 -3.84 -7.37 0.70
N GLU A 32 -5.06 -7.01 1.05
CA GLU A 32 -6.09 -6.67 0.09
C GLU A 32 -5.80 -5.33 -0.60
N ARG A 33 -5.90 -5.33 -1.92
CA ARG A 33 -5.85 -4.12 -2.75
C ARG A 33 -7.24 -3.84 -3.26
N GLU A 34 -7.57 -2.57 -3.37
CA GLU A 34 -8.83 -2.13 -3.94
C GLU A 34 -8.55 -1.23 -5.14
N TYR A 35 -9.29 -1.49 -6.20
CA TYR A 35 -9.17 -0.76 -7.46
C TYR A 35 -10.51 -0.15 -7.86
N ALA A 36 -10.45 1.08 -8.36
CA ALA A 36 -11.50 1.65 -9.17
C ALA A 36 -11.23 1.30 -10.63
N VAL A 37 -12.19 0.66 -11.27
CA VAL A 37 -12.05 0.12 -12.63
C VAL A 37 -13.13 0.70 -13.52
N ARG A 38 -12.73 1.38 -14.58
CA ARG A 38 -13.65 1.82 -15.62
C ARG A 38 -13.60 0.84 -16.77
N VAL A 39 -14.74 0.28 -17.11
CA VAL A 39 -14.89 -0.68 -18.20
C VAL A 39 -15.88 -0.19 -19.23
N LEU A 40 -15.80 -0.74 -20.43
CA LEU A 40 -16.78 -0.51 -21.48
C LEU A 40 -17.94 -1.48 -21.32
N GLY A 41 -19.15 -0.94 -21.18
CA GLY A 41 -20.38 -1.67 -21.00
C GLY A 41 -20.64 -2.11 -19.57
N HIS A 42 -21.91 -2.29 -19.24
CA HIS A 42 -22.35 -2.80 -17.95
C HIS A 42 -22.07 -4.29 -17.80
N LEU A 43 -21.59 -4.68 -16.64
CA LEU A 43 -21.52 -6.09 -16.28
C LEU A 43 -22.92 -6.64 -16.01
N SER A 44 -23.23 -7.77 -16.60
CA SER A 44 -24.43 -8.54 -16.24
C SER A 44 -24.26 -9.19 -14.87
N ASN A 45 -25.36 -9.60 -14.24
CA ASN A 45 -25.30 -10.34 -12.98
C ASN A 45 -24.52 -11.65 -13.10
N ILE A 46 -24.60 -12.31 -14.25
CA ILE A 46 -23.83 -13.54 -14.53
C ILE A 46 -22.34 -13.25 -14.60
N GLU A 47 -21.93 -12.17 -15.25
CA GLU A 47 -20.52 -11.76 -15.35
C GLU A 47 -19.97 -11.34 -14.00
N LYS A 48 -20.73 -10.59 -13.18
CA LYS A 48 -20.37 -10.26 -11.80
C LYS A 48 -20.18 -11.51 -10.95
N ALA A 49 -21.09 -12.46 -11.06
CA ALA A 49 -20.99 -13.73 -10.35
C ALA A 49 -19.74 -14.52 -10.75
N LYS A 50 -19.42 -14.59 -12.02
CA LYS A 50 -18.19 -15.24 -12.53
C LYS A 50 -16.93 -14.60 -11.95
N LEU A 51 -16.88 -13.27 -11.89
CA LEU A 51 -15.73 -12.54 -11.34
C LEU A 51 -15.53 -12.76 -9.83
N LEU A 52 -16.62 -12.99 -9.09
CA LEU A 52 -16.60 -13.27 -7.67
C LEU A 52 -16.34 -14.75 -7.35
N GLU A 53 -16.87 -15.66 -8.15
CA GLU A 53 -16.67 -17.09 -7.98
C GLU A 53 -15.30 -17.54 -8.50
N GLY A 54 -14.87 -16.99 -9.61
CA GLY A 54 -13.58 -17.24 -10.22
C GLY A 54 -13.66 -17.37 -11.74
N VAL A 55 -12.64 -16.85 -12.40
CA VAL A 55 -12.40 -16.99 -13.83
C VAL A 55 -11.07 -17.68 -14.05
N GLN A 56 -10.96 -18.46 -15.12
CA GLN A 56 -9.72 -19.13 -15.49
C GLN A 56 -8.90 -18.19 -16.35
N LEU A 57 -7.70 -17.84 -15.87
CA LEU A 57 -6.67 -17.13 -16.61
C LEU A 57 -5.57 -18.12 -17.06
N ASP A 58 -4.67 -17.67 -17.93
CA ASP A 58 -3.57 -18.51 -18.44
C ASP A 58 -2.66 -19.02 -17.33
N ASP A 59 -2.49 -18.23 -16.27
CA ASP A 59 -1.65 -18.53 -15.10
C ASP A 59 -2.44 -19.06 -13.88
N GLY A 60 -3.67 -19.47 -14.08
CA GLY A 60 -4.51 -20.11 -13.07
C GLY A 60 -5.81 -19.37 -12.77
N PRO A 61 -6.64 -19.91 -11.86
CA PRO A 61 -7.89 -19.28 -11.49
C PRO A 61 -7.66 -17.97 -10.74
N ALA A 62 -8.56 -17.01 -10.93
CA ALA A 62 -8.54 -15.71 -10.28
C ALA A 62 -9.97 -15.29 -9.90
N ARG A 63 -10.11 -14.64 -8.77
CA ARG A 63 -11.39 -14.10 -8.31
C ARG A 63 -11.21 -12.79 -7.55
N PHE A 64 -12.22 -11.95 -7.59
CA PHE A 64 -12.27 -10.79 -6.70
C PHE A 64 -12.82 -11.18 -5.31
N GLY A 65 -12.34 -10.48 -4.30
CA GLY A 65 -12.90 -10.58 -2.94
C GLY A 65 -14.26 -9.88 -2.84
N SER A 66 -14.39 -8.75 -3.52
CA SER A 66 -15.65 -8.01 -3.65
C SER A 66 -15.72 -7.29 -5.00
N LEU A 67 -16.94 -7.00 -5.42
CA LEU A 67 -17.23 -6.22 -6.61
C LEU A 67 -18.45 -5.36 -6.33
N GLU A 68 -18.30 -4.05 -6.43
CA GLU A 68 -19.35 -3.07 -6.19
C GLU A 68 -19.51 -2.14 -7.38
N ASP A 69 -20.73 -1.73 -7.67
CA ASP A 69 -21.02 -0.72 -8.69
C ASP A 69 -20.53 0.65 -8.23
N GLY A 70 -19.80 1.35 -9.09
CA GLY A 70 -19.24 2.66 -8.83
C GLY A 70 -19.87 3.80 -9.64
N GLY A 71 -20.95 3.52 -10.35
CA GLY A 71 -21.62 4.48 -11.22
C GLY A 71 -21.01 4.51 -12.61
N GLY A 72 -21.30 5.58 -13.36
CA GLY A 72 -20.81 5.79 -14.71
C GLY A 72 -21.83 6.49 -15.60
N GLU A 73 -21.39 6.87 -16.78
CA GLU A 73 -22.23 7.49 -17.79
C GLU A 73 -22.07 6.76 -19.14
N GLY A 74 -23.20 6.45 -19.77
CA GLY A 74 -23.22 5.78 -21.08
C GLY A 74 -22.54 4.41 -21.03
N ALA A 75 -21.59 4.19 -21.97
CA ALA A 75 -20.85 2.94 -22.06
C ALA A 75 -19.72 2.82 -21.01
N ASN A 76 -19.36 3.90 -20.32
CA ASN A 76 -18.32 3.91 -19.30
C ASN A 76 -18.89 3.61 -17.91
N CYS A 77 -18.62 2.41 -17.42
CA CYS A 77 -19.11 1.93 -16.15
C CYS A 77 -17.97 1.75 -15.16
N TRP A 78 -18.14 2.28 -13.96
CA TRP A 78 -17.17 2.15 -12.88
C TRP A 78 -17.56 1.03 -11.93
N TYR A 79 -16.56 0.29 -11.49
CA TYR A 79 -16.68 -0.73 -10.45
C TYR A 79 -15.56 -0.57 -9.44
N ARG A 80 -15.83 -0.95 -8.21
CA ARG A 80 -14.78 -1.13 -7.17
C ARG A 80 -14.60 -2.60 -6.93
N VAL A 81 -13.37 -3.06 -7.00
CA VAL A 81 -13.02 -4.46 -6.82
C VAL A 81 -11.88 -4.60 -5.82
N THR A 82 -11.92 -5.68 -5.04
CA THR A 82 -10.83 -6.03 -4.13
C THR A 82 -10.18 -7.33 -4.57
N ILE A 83 -8.86 -7.40 -4.37
CA ILE A 83 -8.06 -8.57 -4.71
C ILE A 83 -6.89 -8.70 -3.72
N GLN A 84 -6.56 -9.94 -3.33
CA GLN A 84 -5.49 -10.21 -2.36
C GLN A 84 -4.15 -10.58 -3.01
N GLU A 85 -4.13 -10.81 -4.29
CA GLU A 85 -2.94 -11.12 -5.07
C GLU A 85 -2.64 -10.03 -6.08
N GLY A 86 -1.52 -10.12 -6.76
CA GLY A 86 -1.06 -9.08 -7.68
C GLY A 86 -0.30 -9.67 -8.86
N ARG A 87 -0.91 -10.64 -9.56
CA ARG A 87 -0.35 -11.17 -10.79
C ARG A 87 -0.34 -10.11 -11.88
N ASN A 88 0.53 -10.31 -12.86
CA ASN A 88 0.68 -9.36 -13.96
C ASN A 88 -0.66 -9.05 -14.63
N ARG A 89 -1.04 -7.78 -14.66
CA ARG A 89 -2.27 -7.26 -15.30
C ARG A 89 -3.55 -8.04 -14.94
N GLU A 90 -3.59 -8.58 -13.74
CA GLU A 90 -4.61 -9.53 -13.31
C GLU A 90 -6.02 -8.96 -13.38
N VAL A 91 -6.26 -7.77 -12.83
CA VAL A 91 -7.58 -7.11 -12.87
C VAL A 91 -8.04 -6.90 -14.31
N ARG A 92 -7.16 -6.44 -15.19
CA ARG A 92 -7.47 -6.24 -16.62
C ARG A 92 -7.85 -7.55 -17.31
N ARG A 93 -7.08 -8.60 -17.09
CA ARG A 93 -7.32 -9.92 -17.67
C ARG A 93 -8.62 -10.55 -17.17
N MET A 94 -8.98 -10.32 -15.92
CA MET A 94 -10.22 -10.81 -15.32
C MET A 94 -11.45 -10.20 -16.01
N PHE A 95 -11.46 -8.87 -16.19
CA PHE A 95 -12.53 -8.20 -16.91
C PHE A 95 -12.59 -8.59 -18.38
N GLU A 96 -11.45 -8.74 -19.02
CA GLU A 96 -11.38 -9.22 -20.41
C GLU A 96 -11.93 -10.65 -20.55
N ALA A 97 -11.71 -11.52 -19.57
CA ALA A 97 -12.23 -12.87 -19.55
C ALA A 97 -13.76 -12.96 -19.55
N VAL A 98 -14.44 -11.92 -19.09
CA VAL A 98 -15.91 -11.80 -19.15
C VAL A 98 -16.39 -10.85 -20.27
N GLY A 99 -15.49 -10.45 -21.16
CA GLY A 99 -15.83 -9.70 -22.38
C GLY A 99 -15.82 -8.17 -22.23
N HIS A 100 -15.20 -7.63 -21.18
CA HIS A 100 -15.14 -6.19 -20.95
C HIS A 100 -13.70 -5.67 -20.94
N ALA A 101 -13.43 -4.66 -21.79
CA ALA A 101 -12.16 -3.98 -21.82
C ALA A 101 -12.08 -2.94 -20.69
N VAL A 102 -10.96 -2.92 -19.97
CA VAL A 102 -10.67 -1.92 -18.94
C VAL A 102 -10.09 -0.67 -19.61
N SER A 103 -10.78 0.45 -19.52
CA SER A 103 -10.34 1.74 -20.06
C SER A 103 -9.56 2.59 -19.06
N ARG A 104 -9.78 2.40 -17.76
CA ARG A 104 -9.03 3.06 -16.69
C ARG A 104 -8.95 2.17 -15.47
N LEU A 105 -7.80 2.14 -14.82
CA LEU A 105 -7.54 1.35 -13.62
C LEU A 105 -6.75 2.18 -12.61
N ILE A 106 -7.31 2.32 -11.41
CA ILE A 106 -6.74 3.14 -10.34
C ILE A 106 -6.69 2.29 -9.08
N ARG A 107 -5.49 2.10 -8.52
CA ARG A 107 -5.38 1.50 -7.18
C ARG A 107 -5.70 2.54 -6.12
N ILE A 108 -6.81 2.37 -5.42
CA ILE A 108 -7.33 3.33 -4.43
C ILE A 108 -7.01 2.94 -2.99
N ARG A 109 -6.64 1.69 -2.74
CA ARG A 109 -6.27 1.20 -1.42
C ARG A 109 -5.24 0.06 -1.52
N TYR A 110 -4.32 0.05 -0.58
CA TYR A 110 -3.37 -1.04 -0.36
C TYR A 110 -3.36 -1.41 1.12
N GLY A 111 -3.92 -2.58 1.47
CA GLY A 111 -4.17 -2.92 2.85
C GLY A 111 -5.10 -1.90 3.51
N LYS A 112 -4.64 -1.25 4.56
CA LYS A 112 -5.38 -0.18 5.25
C LYS A 112 -5.08 1.22 4.74
N MET A 113 -4.10 1.36 3.84
CA MET A 113 -3.74 2.65 3.26
C MET A 113 -4.66 3.01 2.11
N LEU A 114 -5.35 4.12 2.26
CA LEU A 114 -6.17 4.74 1.22
C LEU A 114 -5.34 5.74 0.42
N LEU A 115 -5.64 5.84 -0.87
CA LEU A 115 -5.12 6.91 -1.71
C LEU A 115 -5.62 8.26 -1.17
N PRO A 116 -4.73 9.18 -0.76
CA PRO A 116 -5.13 10.47 -0.22
C PRO A 116 -5.90 11.30 -1.24
N ARG A 117 -6.95 11.95 -0.79
CA ARG A 117 -7.69 12.91 -1.62
C ARG A 117 -6.80 14.10 -1.94
N GLY A 118 -6.82 14.53 -3.20
CA GLY A 118 -6.05 15.68 -3.66
C GLY A 118 -4.59 15.39 -4.00
N LEU A 119 -4.07 14.19 -3.74
CA LEU A 119 -2.74 13.81 -4.21
C LEU A 119 -2.77 13.64 -5.73
N LYS A 120 -2.04 14.49 -6.43
CA LYS A 120 -2.00 14.48 -7.89
C LYS A 120 -1.00 13.45 -8.41
N ARG A 121 -1.14 13.11 -9.68
CA ARG A 121 -0.21 12.22 -10.37
C ARG A 121 1.23 12.75 -10.27
N GLY A 122 2.16 11.89 -9.84
CA GLY A 122 3.57 12.22 -9.67
C GLY A 122 3.91 12.91 -8.36
N GLU A 123 2.93 13.25 -7.54
CA GLU A 123 3.17 13.79 -6.20
C GLU A 123 3.44 12.70 -5.19
N CYS A 124 4.31 13.00 -4.25
CA CYS A 124 4.61 12.15 -3.10
C CYS A 124 4.19 12.85 -1.80
N MET A 125 3.67 12.06 -0.87
CA MET A 125 3.32 12.52 0.47
C MET A 125 3.95 11.58 1.49
N GLU A 126 4.57 12.14 2.51
CA GLU A 126 5.07 11.36 3.63
C GLU A 126 3.91 10.94 4.53
N LEU A 127 3.90 9.68 4.94
CA LEU A 127 2.90 9.19 5.90
C LEU A 127 3.20 9.73 7.29
N ASP A 128 2.16 10.08 8.03
CA ASP A 128 2.28 10.44 9.43
C ASP A 128 2.64 9.21 10.31
N ALA A 129 2.96 9.45 11.57
CA ALA A 129 3.35 8.40 12.50
C ALA A 129 2.24 7.35 12.72
N ALA A 130 0.99 7.77 12.74
CA ALA A 130 -0.15 6.88 12.97
C ALA A 130 -0.39 5.95 11.78
N ASP A 131 -0.37 6.47 10.56
CA ASP A 131 -0.51 5.70 9.33
C ASP A 131 0.67 4.76 9.11
N THR A 132 1.89 5.23 9.40
CA THR A 132 3.10 4.41 9.34
C THR A 132 3.02 3.24 10.33
N GLU A 133 2.62 3.48 11.56
CA GLU A 133 2.45 2.43 12.58
C GLU A 133 1.38 1.41 12.17
N GLN A 134 0.27 1.87 11.64
CA GLN A 134 -0.81 1.01 11.17
C GLN A 134 -0.35 0.11 10.02
N LEU A 135 0.43 0.64 9.08
CA LEU A 135 1.01 -0.10 7.98
C LEU A 135 1.99 -1.16 8.46
N ILE A 136 2.87 -0.80 9.39
CA ILE A 136 3.83 -1.72 10.03
C ILE A 136 3.11 -2.85 10.76
N ARG A 137 2.07 -2.55 11.51
CA ARG A 137 1.24 -3.57 12.18
C ARG A 137 0.58 -4.51 11.19
N SER A 138 0.06 -4.00 10.09
CA SER A 138 -0.57 -4.82 9.04
C SER A 138 0.42 -5.77 8.36
N ALA A 139 1.70 -5.43 8.37
CA ALA A 139 2.79 -6.28 7.88
C ALA A 139 3.31 -7.29 8.93
N GLY A 140 2.70 -7.34 10.12
CA GLY A 140 3.13 -8.23 11.20
C GLY A 140 4.41 -7.81 11.93
N LEU A 141 4.89 -6.58 11.74
CA LEU A 141 6.14 -6.05 12.31
C LEU A 141 5.94 -5.23 13.59
N GLY A 142 4.74 -5.11 14.09
CA GLY A 142 4.38 -4.20 15.20
C GLY A 142 5.08 -4.40 16.54
N ARG A 143 5.97 -5.36 16.68
CA ARG A 143 6.76 -5.59 17.90
C ARG A 143 8.26 -5.28 17.76
N VAL A 144 8.78 -5.09 16.57
CA VAL A 144 10.22 -4.95 16.34
C VAL A 144 10.67 -3.50 16.39
N LEU A 145 9.84 -2.54 16.05
CA LEU A 145 10.22 -1.11 15.99
C LEU A 145 10.01 -0.34 17.29
N GLY A 146 9.46 -0.97 18.34
CA GLY A 146 9.30 -0.36 19.67
C GLY A 146 10.56 -0.33 20.53
N LYS A 147 11.74 -0.74 20.04
CA LYS A 147 12.97 -0.85 20.85
C LYS A 147 14.18 -0.07 20.36
N THR A 148 14.05 0.87 19.46
CA THR A 148 15.20 1.68 19.01
C THR A 148 15.04 3.19 19.27
N SER A 149 14.50 3.59 20.41
CA SER A 149 14.66 4.96 20.90
C SER A 149 15.13 4.98 22.34
N GLY A 150 16.25 4.35 22.56
CA GLY A 150 17.03 4.47 23.79
C GLY A 150 18.35 5.17 23.49
N ALA A 151 18.33 6.38 22.95
CA ALA A 151 19.49 7.24 22.97
C ALA A 151 19.71 7.65 24.43
N ARG A 152 20.68 6.99 25.08
CA ARG A 152 21.19 7.43 26.37
C ARG A 152 21.70 8.85 26.23
N PRO A 153 21.29 9.79 27.08
CA PRO A 153 21.94 11.10 27.11
C PRO A 153 23.39 10.91 27.56
N ALA A 154 24.31 11.45 26.75
CA ALA A 154 25.72 11.50 27.09
C ALA A 154 25.90 12.24 28.44
N LYS A 155 26.48 11.57 29.42
CA LYS A 155 26.91 12.20 30.64
C LYS A 155 28.06 13.16 30.31
N THR A 156 27.82 14.43 30.33
CA THR A 156 28.87 15.45 30.38
C THR A 156 29.55 15.36 31.73
N THR A 157 30.72 14.79 31.75
CA THR A 157 31.63 14.91 32.92
C THR A 157 32.23 16.31 32.88
N SER A 158 31.71 17.18 33.72
CA SER A 158 32.34 18.44 34.07
C SER A 158 33.59 18.15 34.89
N SER A 159 34.76 18.30 34.28
CA SER A 159 36.05 18.32 34.95
C SER A 159 36.26 19.70 35.58
N ALA A 160 36.06 19.80 36.89
CA ALA A 160 36.44 20.98 37.64
C ALA A 160 37.95 21.01 37.78
N ALA A 161 38.62 21.94 37.13
CA ALA A 161 40.03 22.25 37.34
C ALA A 161 40.21 22.92 38.70
N ARG A 162 40.95 22.26 39.56
CA ARG A 162 41.46 22.86 40.81
C ARG A 162 42.68 23.74 40.48
N SER A 163 42.58 25.01 40.75
CA SER A 163 43.72 25.91 40.80
C SER A 163 44.58 25.70 42.07
N PRO A 164 45.90 25.73 42.00
CA PRO A 164 46.75 25.65 43.16
C PRO A 164 46.87 27.02 43.85
N ARG A 165 46.67 27.02 45.15
CA ARG A 165 47.04 28.18 46.00
C ARG A 165 48.54 28.23 46.14
N SER A 166 49.15 29.34 45.74
CA SER A 166 50.49 29.71 46.12
C SER A 166 50.50 30.34 47.54
N GLY A 167 51.14 29.66 48.44
CA GLY A 167 51.55 30.28 49.71
C GLY A 167 52.82 31.09 49.48
N ALA A 168 52.84 32.26 50.08
CA ALA A 168 54.08 33.00 50.33
C ALA A 168 54.11 33.36 51.78
N SER A 169 55.12 32.80 52.40
CA SER A 169 55.62 33.30 53.68
C SER A 169 56.49 34.49 53.48
N THR A 170 56.36 35.47 54.23
CA THR A 170 57.30 36.06 55.21
C THR A 170 56.70 37.34 55.78
#